data_c6e7dddd4625e66fc5b21026b354711b
#
_entry.id   c6e7dddd4625e66fc5b21026b354711b
#
_cell.length_a   1.000
_cell.length_b   1.000
_cell.length_c   1.000
_cell.angle_alpha   90.00
_cell.angle_beta   90.00
_cell.angle_gamma   90.00
#
_symmetry.space_group_name_H-M   'P 1'
#
loop_
_entity.id
_entity.type
_entity.pdbx_description
1 polymer ?
#
loop_
_entity_poly.entity_id
_entity_poly.type
_entity_poly.pdbx_seq_one_letter_code
_entity_poly.pdbx_strand_id
1 'polypeptide(L)'
;MTHSKDLSKCSRDARGAFRLDRAKLLGAYTEPSQLKDLVVDDELFADKADGTVKNVYILPGGPDFIVKVPAWVFTEEDTLRIEHSRDNVGFETIHEETIRYFDDDLENPYPVKLDISLDALSTEGVHYLRSYVLSDSLEEEWSDSLTLRFDRVPPYARTLPAKFLPVPVVTDDSLAAQGGNVILELPAYPDWQAGDRVLWYWLKEVPKDIGDIQEVANALTTGQVQQLQVPEDIVRQAGDGGLFAVYVLVDKAGNISQISDYVAIDVALGKLPAVFGDPVVPLATAADSYLIDQGDALEGVEVWVPLFADWKATDTVRVTWKTAELLAEPVGSAPAEYVRVKVDSATLLQEYDGTALPEETTVRYDVYRGTHKLGGAQTQVYVNFDSIDPGWPGPDWPEQVHPGLELAHVNGRGSSSNEDELDSGDTGLDADIKIVLSDLIEEDDILTLDWGSQAQAVAYVVTAQNKTDGESEFPVPWSVIEAEGNKVVTIHYWVSRPGVHNPIKSGVTSVAVSAVVITADPVDFLEKNANGQLNCTSIKNSLPHADNGAVQLVVPDLSEYEKYGPITEVEITWWAVKGGKKAKVKMKCLA
;
A
#
# COMPACT_ATOMS: atom_id res chain seq x y z
N MET A 1 27.43 10.55 -97.38
CA MET A 1 27.19 10.38 -95.92
C MET A 1 26.34 9.14 -95.54
N THR A 2 25.78 8.43 -96.49
CA THR A 2 24.96 7.19 -96.26
C THR A 2 25.78 5.95 -95.99
N HIS A 3 27.01 5.82 -96.52
CA HIS A 3 27.86 4.62 -96.29
C HIS A 3 28.46 4.48 -94.87
N SER A 4 28.65 5.55 -94.12
CA SER A 4 29.21 5.55 -92.81
C SER A 4 28.19 5.09 -91.71
N LYS A 5 26.90 5.34 -91.93
CA LYS A 5 25.83 4.92 -91.01
C LYS A 5 25.56 3.41 -91.14
N ASP A 6 25.67 2.84 -92.33
CA ASP A 6 25.47 1.38 -92.51
C ASP A 6 26.61 0.56 -91.91
N LEU A 7 27.87 0.96 -92.03
CA LEU A 7 29.01 0.31 -91.48
C LEU A 7 29.01 0.35 -89.90
N SER A 8 28.52 1.43 -89.32
CA SER A 8 28.41 1.50 -87.85
C SER A 8 27.27 0.62 -87.31
N LYS A 9 26.20 0.46 -88.09
CA LYS A 9 25.09 -0.42 -87.77
C LYS A 9 25.54 -1.92 -87.85
N CYS A 10 26.22 -2.31 -88.97
CA CYS A 10 26.76 -3.64 -89.12
C CYS A 10 27.79 -4.00 -88.00
N SER A 11 28.60 -3.04 -87.58
CA SER A 11 29.56 -3.24 -86.50
C SER A 11 28.86 -3.42 -85.17
N ARG A 12 27.77 -2.69 -84.92
CA ARG A 12 26.94 -2.84 -83.70
C ARG A 12 26.24 -4.21 -83.65
N ASP A 13 25.61 -4.60 -84.75
CA ASP A 13 24.91 -5.88 -84.86
C ASP A 13 25.87 -7.05 -84.71
N ALA A 14 27.10 -6.99 -85.26
CA ALA A 14 28.12 -8.01 -85.09
C ALA A 14 28.63 -8.11 -83.62
N ARG A 15 28.77 -6.98 -82.94
CA ARG A 15 29.15 -6.95 -81.50
C ARG A 15 28.03 -7.47 -80.61
N GLY A 16 26.78 -7.16 -80.93
CA GLY A 16 25.61 -7.68 -80.22
C GLY A 16 25.53 -9.20 -80.34
N ALA A 17 25.70 -9.76 -81.56
CA ALA A 17 25.73 -11.20 -81.82
C ALA A 17 26.86 -11.90 -81.04
N PHE A 18 28.06 -11.33 -81.05
CA PHE A 18 29.21 -11.87 -80.31
C PHE A 18 28.96 -11.90 -78.79
N ARG A 19 28.34 -10.86 -78.26
CA ARG A 19 28.00 -10.81 -76.84
C ARG A 19 26.93 -11.82 -76.44
N LEU A 20 25.94 -12.00 -77.29
CA LEU A 20 24.90 -12.99 -77.12
C LEU A 20 25.50 -14.39 -77.08
N ASP A 21 26.40 -14.69 -78.01
CA ASP A 21 27.09 -15.98 -78.05
C ASP A 21 28.00 -16.21 -76.84
N ARG A 22 28.66 -15.13 -76.35
CA ARG A 22 29.47 -15.18 -75.12
C ARG A 22 28.63 -15.38 -73.90
N ALA A 23 27.48 -14.72 -73.77
CA ALA A 23 26.54 -14.89 -72.67
C ALA A 23 25.98 -16.33 -72.63
N LYS A 24 25.70 -16.91 -73.81
CA LYS A 24 25.31 -18.32 -73.94
C LYS A 24 26.42 -19.26 -73.50
N LEU A 25 27.68 -19.02 -73.86
CA LEU A 25 28.86 -19.81 -73.52
C LEU A 25 29.17 -19.75 -72.01
N LEU A 26 28.88 -18.66 -71.33
CA LEU A 26 29.09 -18.49 -69.90
C LEU A 26 27.96 -19.04 -69.03
N GLY A 27 26.93 -19.63 -69.64
CA GLY A 27 25.76 -20.14 -68.93
C GLY A 27 24.88 -19.07 -68.30
N ALA A 28 25.15 -17.78 -68.65
CA ALA A 28 24.42 -16.65 -68.17
C ALA A 28 23.13 -16.39 -68.96
N TYR A 29 22.89 -17.14 -70.05
CA TYR A 29 21.80 -16.92 -70.96
C TYR A 29 21.07 -18.21 -71.34
N THR A 30 19.78 -18.23 -71.09
CA THR A 30 18.77 -19.08 -71.72
C THR A 30 17.92 -18.17 -72.57
N GLU A 31 17.80 -18.43 -73.92
CA GLU A 31 16.96 -17.60 -74.78
C GLU A 31 15.59 -17.40 -74.16
N PRO A 32 15.21 -16.19 -73.73
CA PRO A 32 13.85 -15.91 -73.36
C PRO A 32 13.06 -15.62 -74.61
N SER A 33 11.96 -16.30 -74.79
CA SER A 33 10.96 -15.95 -75.81
C SER A 33 10.10 -14.74 -75.42
N GLN A 34 10.29 -14.22 -74.21
CA GLN A 34 9.58 -13.13 -73.62
C GLN A 34 10.33 -12.63 -72.37
N LEU A 35 10.20 -11.33 -72.02
CA LEU A 35 10.78 -10.81 -70.79
C LEU A 35 10.18 -11.53 -69.58
N LYS A 36 11.05 -12.03 -68.69
CA LYS A 36 10.62 -12.76 -67.50
C LYS A 36 10.10 -11.80 -66.44
N ASP A 37 9.16 -12.30 -65.63
CA ASP A 37 8.57 -11.53 -64.54
C ASP A 37 9.60 -11.10 -63.51
N LEU A 38 9.36 -9.97 -62.92
CA LEU A 38 10.08 -9.47 -61.76
C LEU A 38 10.03 -10.49 -60.62
N VAL A 39 11.14 -10.59 -59.90
CA VAL A 39 11.24 -11.47 -58.72
C VAL A 39 11.62 -10.64 -57.50
N VAL A 40 10.96 -10.89 -56.39
CA VAL A 40 11.35 -10.43 -55.05
C VAL A 40 11.65 -11.66 -54.21
N ASP A 41 12.45 -11.48 -53.15
CA ASP A 41 12.79 -12.60 -52.25
C ASP A 41 11.55 -13.09 -51.52
N ASP A 42 11.41 -14.37 -51.37
CA ASP A 42 10.29 -15.02 -50.67
C ASP A 42 10.14 -14.51 -49.23
N GLU A 43 11.24 -14.06 -48.61
CA GLU A 43 11.25 -13.49 -47.27
C GLU A 43 10.46 -12.16 -47.13
N LEU A 44 10.28 -11.44 -48.23
CA LEU A 44 9.48 -10.19 -48.24
C LEU A 44 8.00 -10.47 -48.03
N PHE A 45 7.53 -11.65 -48.42
CA PHE A 45 6.11 -11.94 -48.33
C PHE A 45 5.69 -12.42 -46.93
N ALA A 46 4.63 -11.88 -46.44
CA ALA A 46 3.83 -12.46 -45.36
C ALA A 46 2.91 -13.55 -45.87
N ASP A 47 2.36 -13.35 -47.09
CA ASP A 47 1.61 -14.35 -47.83
C ASP A 47 1.92 -14.21 -49.34
N LYS A 48 2.67 -15.16 -49.88
CA LYS A 48 3.03 -15.15 -51.31
C LYS A 48 1.83 -15.44 -52.20
N ALA A 49 0.79 -16.10 -51.71
CA ALA A 49 -0.34 -16.52 -52.54
C ALA A 49 -1.21 -15.30 -52.97
N ASP A 50 -1.31 -14.28 -52.16
CA ASP A 50 -2.05 -13.05 -52.44
C ASP A 50 -1.15 -11.83 -52.64
N GLY A 51 0.16 -11.99 -52.53
CA GLY A 51 1.16 -10.92 -52.73
C GLY A 51 1.34 -10.02 -51.53
N THR A 52 0.81 -10.36 -50.33
CA THR A 52 0.96 -9.54 -49.11
C THR A 52 2.43 -9.48 -48.68
N VAL A 53 2.96 -8.25 -48.64
CA VAL A 53 4.34 -7.97 -48.20
C VAL A 53 4.37 -7.71 -46.70
N LYS A 54 5.40 -8.21 -46.00
CA LYS A 54 5.60 -7.90 -44.60
C LYS A 54 5.82 -6.41 -44.40
N ASN A 55 5.14 -5.83 -43.43
CA ASN A 55 5.18 -4.39 -43.14
C ASN A 55 6.60 -3.88 -42.86
N VAL A 56 7.49 -4.70 -42.29
CA VAL A 56 8.89 -4.31 -42.00
C VAL A 56 9.65 -3.83 -43.25
N TYR A 57 9.29 -4.33 -44.44
CA TYR A 57 9.93 -3.94 -45.71
C TYR A 57 9.29 -2.71 -46.37
N ILE A 58 8.13 -2.27 -45.86
CA ILE A 58 7.37 -1.16 -46.45
C ILE A 58 7.18 0.02 -45.49
N LEU A 59 7.68 -0.10 -44.26
CA LEU A 59 7.71 0.97 -43.27
C LEU A 59 9.01 1.78 -43.35
N PRO A 60 9.00 3.08 -43.01
CA PRO A 60 10.19 3.92 -42.99
C PRO A 60 11.28 3.34 -42.09
N GLY A 61 12.50 3.23 -42.61
CA GLY A 61 13.65 2.69 -41.87
C GLY A 61 13.73 1.16 -41.89
N GLY A 62 12.89 0.49 -42.64
CA GLY A 62 12.98 -0.94 -42.90
C GLY A 62 14.16 -1.31 -43.80
N PRO A 63 14.39 -2.60 -44.08
CA PRO A 63 15.37 -3.08 -45.05
C PRO A 63 15.05 -2.60 -46.46
N ASP A 64 16.08 -2.57 -47.33
CA ASP A 64 15.93 -2.18 -48.74
C ASP A 64 14.90 -3.07 -49.44
N PHE A 65 14.06 -2.45 -50.28
CA PHE A 65 13.07 -3.17 -51.10
C PHE A 65 13.66 -3.56 -52.42
N ILE A 66 14.35 -4.72 -52.47
CA ILE A 66 15.08 -5.19 -53.62
C ILE A 66 14.18 -5.96 -54.59
N VAL A 67 14.05 -5.42 -55.80
CA VAL A 67 13.44 -6.11 -56.94
C VAL A 67 14.54 -6.70 -57.84
N LYS A 68 14.35 -7.92 -58.27
CA LYS A 68 15.29 -8.61 -59.14
C LYS A 68 14.72 -8.77 -60.55
N VAL A 69 15.45 -8.25 -61.52
CA VAL A 69 15.11 -8.39 -62.93
C VAL A 69 15.91 -9.59 -63.49
N PRO A 70 15.23 -10.66 -63.90
CA PRO A 70 15.91 -11.82 -64.51
C PRO A 70 16.57 -11.45 -65.84
N ALA A 71 17.42 -12.34 -66.31
CA ALA A 71 18.14 -12.15 -67.57
C ALA A 71 17.19 -11.98 -68.78
N TRP A 72 17.50 -11.02 -69.63
CA TRP A 72 16.86 -10.77 -70.92
C TRP A 72 17.90 -10.82 -72.06
N VAL A 73 17.44 -10.70 -73.32
CA VAL A 73 18.35 -10.58 -74.49
C VAL A 73 18.91 -9.18 -74.52
N PHE A 74 20.18 -9.04 -74.33
CA PHE A 74 20.86 -7.79 -74.08
C PHE A 74 21.49 -7.21 -75.36
N THR A 75 21.39 -5.86 -75.57
CA THR A 75 22.13 -5.15 -76.60
C THR A 75 23.27 -4.30 -76.02
N GLU A 76 23.81 -3.30 -76.70
CA GLU A 76 24.96 -2.54 -76.18
C GLU A 76 24.63 -1.63 -75.02
N GLU A 77 23.48 -1.02 -75.08
CA GLU A 77 23.01 -0.06 -74.10
C GLU A 77 21.48 -0.15 -74.03
N ASP A 78 20.98 -0.86 -73.00
CA ASP A 78 19.56 -1.04 -72.80
C ASP A 78 19.06 -0.11 -71.69
N THR A 79 17.88 0.48 -71.88
CA THR A 79 17.20 1.23 -70.84
C THR A 79 16.26 0.29 -70.11
N LEU A 80 16.57 -0.01 -68.83
CA LEU A 80 15.72 -0.76 -67.93
C LEU A 80 14.86 0.17 -67.13
N ARG A 81 13.54 -0.09 -67.10
CA ARG A 81 12.57 0.64 -66.24
C ARG A 81 11.85 -0.38 -65.36
N ILE A 82 11.54 0.08 -64.16
CA ILE A 82 10.49 -0.55 -63.34
C ILE A 82 9.30 0.35 -63.44
N GLU A 83 8.20 -0.22 -63.88
CA GLU A 83 6.93 0.50 -64.01
C GLU A 83 5.95 0.00 -62.97
N HIS A 84 5.15 0.93 -62.43
CA HIS A 84 4.15 0.70 -61.41
C HIS A 84 2.75 1.06 -61.90
N SER A 85 1.76 0.30 -61.48
CA SER A 85 0.35 0.56 -61.70
C SER A 85 -0.51 0.20 -60.50
N ARG A 86 -1.64 0.87 -60.38
CA ARG A 86 -2.68 0.55 -59.37
C ARG A 86 -3.82 -0.28 -59.94
N ASP A 87 -4.01 -0.27 -61.23
CA ASP A 87 -5.12 -0.91 -61.94
C ASP A 87 -4.67 -2.00 -62.93
N ASN A 88 -3.35 -2.23 -63.00
CA ASN A 88 -2.70 -3.16 -63.94
C ASN A 88 -2.90 -2.75 -65.41
N VAL A 89 -3.22 -1.48 -65.69
CA VAL A 89 -3.43 -0.94 -67.05
C VAL A 89 -2.58 0.29 -67.31
N GLY A 90 -2.70 1.30 -66.47
CA GLY A 90 -1.90 2.53 -66.55
C GLY A 90 -0.61 2.39 -65.75
N PHE A 91 0.50 2.23 -66.45
CA PHE A 91 1.82 2.07 -65.81
C PHE A 91 2.61 3.38 -65.91
N GLU A 92 3.25 3.72 -64.77
CA GLU A 92 4.14 4.88 -64.64
C GLU A 92 5.53 4.40 -64.25
N THR A 93 6.59 4.99 -64.83
CA THR A 93 7.97 4.67 -64.52
C THR A 93 8.31 5.15 -63.12
N ILE A 94 8.74 4.28 -62.22
CA ILE A 94 9.17 4.59 -60.86
C ILE A 94 10.68 4.44 -60.68
N HIS A 95 11.36 3.73 -61.55
CA HIS A 95 12.81 3.59 -61.61
C HIS A 95 13.25 3.48 -63.05
N GLU A 96 14.35 4.13 -63.41
CA GLU A 96 14.96 4.06 -64.76
C GLU A 96 16.46 4.01 -64.58
N GLU A 97 17.09 3.02 -65.25
CA GLU A 97 18.53 2.84 -65.27
C GLU A 97 18.99 2.43 -66.68
N THR A 98 20.12 2.98 -67.10
CA THR A 98 20.76 2.54 -68.36
C THR A 98 21.78 1.45 -68.04
N ILE A 99 21.51 0.27 -68.52
CA ILE A 99 22.41 -0.89 -68.39
C ILE A 99 23.34 -0.91 -69.58
N ARG A 100 24.65 -0.76 -69.30
CA ARG A 100 25.72 -0.83 -70.31
C ARG A 100 26.51 -2.09 -70.11
N TYR A 101 26.69 -2.82 -71.19
CA TYR A 101 27.51 -3.98 -71.17
C TYR A 101 28.91 -3.64 -71.67
N PHE A 102 29.90 -3.72 -70.81
CA PHE A 102 31.30 -3.54 -71.19
C PHE A 102 32.01 -4.88 -71.28
N ASP A 103 32.86 -5.06 -72.30
CA ASP A 103 33.59 -6.29 -72.57
C ASP A 103 34.53 -6.72 -71.42
N ASP A 104 34.85 -5.82 -70.53
CA ASP A 104 35.77 -6.05 -69.44
C ASP A 104 35.09 -6.54 -68.14
N ASP A 105 33.75 -6.49 -68.03
CA ASP A 105 33.02 -6.98 -66.90
C ASP A 105 32.78 -8.48 -67.02
N LEU A 106 33.65 -9.27 -66.39
CA LEU A 106 33.57 -10.72 -66.31
C LEU A 106 32.45 -11.22 -65.37
N GLU A 107 31.77 -10.32 -64.64
CA GLU A 107 30.70 -10.71 -63.70
C GLU A 107 29.34 -10.69 -64.43
N ASN A 108 28.57 -11.74 -64.20
CA ASN A 108 27.22 -11.89 -64.70
C ASN A 108 26.31 -10.86 -63.95
N PRO A 109 25.74 -9.86 -64.64
CA PRO A 109 24.92 -8.80 -63.99
C PRO A 109 23.56 -9.33 -63.50
N TYR A 110 23.21 -10.56 -63.86
CA TYR A 110 21.89 -11.11 -63.61
C TYR A 110 21.80 -11.97 -62.34
N PRO A 111 20.66 -11.90 -61.66
CA PRO A 111 19.58 -10.91 -61.89
C PRO A 111 20.05 -9.52 -61.54
N VAL A 112 19.63 -8.49 -62.31
CA VAL A 112 19.84 -7.10 -61.94
C VAL A 112 19.05 -6.82 -60.68
N LYS A 113 19.71 -6.34 -59.63
CA LYS A 113 19.11 -6.01 -58.35
C LYS A 113 18.90 -4.51 -58.26
N LEU A 114 17.67 -4.09 -58.10
CA LEU A 114 17.28 -2.70 -58.00
C LEU A 114 16.63 -2.43 -56.63
N ASP A 115 17.12 -1.41 -55.94
CA ASP A 115 16.47 -0.89 -54.75
C ASP A 115 15.40 0.12 -55.19
N ILE A 116 14.15 -0.22 -54.92
CA ILE A 116 13.00 0.59 -55.37
C ILE A 116 12.57 1.53 -54.26
N SER A 117 12.57 2.83 -54.53
CA SER A 117 12.04 3.82 -53.61
C SER A 117 10.58 3.54 -53.29
N LEU A 118 10.28 3.43 -52.01
CA LEU A 118 8.93 3.21 -51.51
C LEU A 118 8.03 4.44 -51.59
N ASP A 119 8.56 5.63 -51.98
CA ASP A 119 7.78 6.86 -52.15
C ASP A 119 6.68 6.68 -53.19
N ALA A 120 7.00 6.04 -54.33
CA ALA A 120 6.03 5.72 -55.37
C ALA A 120 5.03 4.63 -54.96
N LEU A 121 5.35 3.85 -53.96
CA LEU A 121 4.57 2.73 -53.44
C LEU A 121 3.95 3.03 -52.05
N SER A 122 3.78 4.32 -51.74
CA SER A 122 3.34 4.79 -50.41
C SER A 122 1.87 4.54 -50.07
N THR A 123 1.05 4.22 -51.04
CA THR A 123 -0.40 3.99 -50.87
C THR A 123 -0.71 2.57 -50.43
N GLU A 124 -1.80 2.38 -49.70
CA GLU A 124 -2.31 1.08 -49.28
C GLU A 124 -2.92 0.27 -50.43
N GLY A 125 -2.89 -1.05 -50.31
CA GLY A 125 -3.58 -1.99 -51.20
C GLY A 125 -2.69 -2.60 -52.28
N VAL A 126 -3.29 -2.97 -53.41
CA VAL A 126 -2.60 -3.72 -54.46
C VAL A 126 -1.78 -2.80 -55.37
N HIS A 127 -0.55 -3.21 -55.64
CA HIS A 127 0.40 -2.62 -56.54
C HIS A 127 0.82 -3.63 -57.58
N TYR A 128 0.96 -3.21 -58.81
CA TYR A 128 1.46 -4.02 -59.91
C TYR A 128 2.79 -3.44 -60.38
N LEU A 129 3.86 -4.25 -60.37
CA LEU A 129 5.17 -3.89 -60.85
C LEU A 129 5.51 -4.71 -62.06
N ARG A 130 6.07 -4.12 -63.13
CA ARG A 130 6.65 -4.84 -64.23
C ARG A 130 7.99 -4.25 -64.67
N SER A 131 8.81 -5.04 -65.26
CA SER A 131 9.99 -4.54 -65.94
C SER A 131 9.64 -4.15 -67.38
N TYR A 132 10.27 -3.08 -67.85
CA TYR A 132 10.29 -2.63 -69.24
C TYR A 132 11.74 -2.52 -69.66
N VAL A 133 12.05 -3.01 -70.85
CA VAL A 133 13.37 -2.87 -71.44
C VAL A 133 13.20 -2.24 -72.81
N LEU A 134 13.94 -1.14 -73.04
CA LEU A 134 14.11 -0.54 -74.34
C LEU A 134 15.53 -0.84 -74.80
N SER A 135 15.65 -1.65 -75.86
CA SER A 135 16.94 -2.00 -76.46
C SER A 135 17.55 -0.84 -77.24
N ASP A 136 18.87 -0.86 -77.48
CA ASP A 136 19.56 0.07 -78.41
C ASP A 136 18.99 0.01 -79.83
N SER A 137 18.38 -1.11 -80.21
CA SER A 137 17.67 -1.25 -81.52
C SER A 137 16.27 -0.66 -81.51
N LEU A 138 15.84 -0.03 -80.40
CA LEU A 138 14.52 0.55 -80.17
C LEU A 138 13.37 -0.46 -80.15
N GLU A 139 13.69 -1.71 -79.78
CA GLU A 139 12.68 -2.72 -79.47
C GLU A 139 12.26 -2.57 -78.02
N GLU A 140 10.96 -2.64 -77.76
CA GLU A 140 10.36 -2.50 -76.44
C GLU A 140 9.78 -3.85 -75.97
N GLU A 141 10.13 -4.25 -74.77
CA GLU A 141 9.62 -5.48 -74.14
C GLU A 141 9.16 -5.24 -72.73
N TRP A 142 8.10 -5.92 -72.29
CA TRP A 142 7.57 -5.89 -70.94
C TRP A 142 7.48 -7.28 -70.34
N SER A 143 7.66 -7.38 -69.03
CA SER A 143 7.29 -8.57 -68.29
C SER A 143 5.79 -8.59 -67.98
N ASP A 144 5.29 -9.75 -67.59
CA ASP A 144 4.03 -9.80 -66.82
C ASP A 144 4.19 -9.05 -65.50
N SER A 145 3.07 -8.64 -64.91
CA SER A 145 3.10 -7.85 -63.70
C SER A 145 3.21 -8.72 -62.44
N LEU A 146 4.18 -8.38 -61.58
CA LEU A 146 4.25 -8.85 -60.21
C LEU A 146 3.21 -8.14 -59.36
N THR A 147 2.34 -8.90 -58.71
CA THR A 147 1.33 -8.36 -57.78
C THR A 147 1.89 -8.30 -56.37
N LEU A 148 1.83 -7.12 -55.75
CA LEU A 148 2.22 -6.87 -54.39
C LEU A 148 1.04 -6.24 -53.65
N ARG A 149 0.81 -6.65 -52.41
CA ARG A 149 -0.20 -6.02 -51.55
C ARG A 149 0.51 -5.38 -50.36
N PHE A 150 0.38 -4.09 -50.22
CA PHE A 150 0.94 -3.32 -49.13
C PHE A 150 -0.16 -2.96 -48.14
N ASP A 151 0.09 -3.30 -46.88
CA ASP A 151 -0.78 -3.01 -45.75
C ASP A 151 0.06 -2.45 -44.58
N ARG A 152 -0.22 -1.20 -44.22
CA ARG A 152 0.44 -0.45 -43.14
C ARG A 152 -0.54 -0.08 -42.03
N VAL A 153 -1.78 -0.53 -42.12
CA VAL A 153 -2.86 -0.16 -41.23
C VAL A 153 -3.10 -1.32 -40.29
N PRO A 154 -2.76 -1.18 -39.00
CA PRO A 154 -3.00 -2.25 -38.02
C PRO A 154 -4.51 -2.46 -37.81
N PRO A 155 -4.91 -3.62 -37.30
CA PRO A 155 -6.28 -3.85 -36.83
C PRO A 155 -6.74 -2.74 -35.88
N TYR A 156 -8.02 -2.39 -35.91
CA TYR A 156 -8.64 -1.22 -35.27
C TYR A 156 -8.18 0.14 -35.84
N ALA A 157 -7.50 0.17 -36.98
CA ALA A 157 -7.08 1.39 -37.67
C ALA A 157 -6.44 2.43 -36.72
N ARG A 158 -5.57 1.98 -35.81
CA ARG A 158 -4.88 2.77 -34.76
C ARG A 158 -5.77 3.32 -33.65
N THR A 159 -7.03 2.89 -33.55
CA THR A 159 -7.87 3.17 -32.37
C THR A 159 -7.66 2.11 -31.30
N LEU A 160 -8.08 2.41 -30.07
CA LEU A 160 -7.96 1.48 -28.95
C LEU A 160 -8.85 0.25 -29.16
N PRO A 161 -8.33 -0.98 -29.18
CA PRO A 161 -9.13 -2.20 -29.22
C PRO A 161 -10.02 -2.34 -27.99
N ALA A 162 -11.24 -2.87 -28.17
CA ALA A 162 -12.17 -3.14 -27.08
C ALA A 162 -11.56 -4.17 -26.10
N LYS A 163 -11.90 -4.06 -24.82
CA LYS A 163 -11.48 -5.05 -23.82
C LYS A 163 -12.13 -6.41 -24.05
N PHE A 164 -11.59 -7.46 -23.45
CA PHE A 164 -12.27 -8.74 -23.30
C PHE A 164 -13.65 -8.58 -22.64
N LEU A 165 -14.55 -9.49 -22.93
CA LEU A 165 -15.82 -9.52 -22.20
C LEU A 165 -15.60 -9.78 -20.70
N PRO A 166 -16.54 -9.37 -19.82
CA PRO A 166 -16.37 -9.53 -18.37
C PRO A 166 -16.08 -10.98 -17.97
N VAL A 167 -15.07 -11.16 -17.13
CA VAL A 167 -14.66 -12.47 -16.60
C VAL A 167 -15.20 -12.61 -15.18
N PRO A 168 -15.91 -13.69 -14.84
CA PRO A 168 -16.31 -13.98 -13.47
C PRO A 168 -15.10 -14.16 -12.56
N VAL A 169 -15.32 -14.06 -11.24
CA VAL A 169 -14.26 -14.34 -10.25
C VAL A 169 -13.66 -15.72 -10.48
N VAL A 170 -12.34 -15.77 -10.53
CA VAL A 170 -11.59 -17.01 -10.73
C VAL A 170 -11.34 -17.68 -9.38
N THR A 171 -11.89 -18.86 -9.20
CA THR A 171 -11.74 -19.71 -8.02
C THR A 171 -11.27 -21.10 -8.44
N ASP A 172 -10.86 -21.94 -7.47
CA ASP A 172 -10.54 -23.34 -7.77
C ASP A 172 -11.75 -24.07 -8.39
N ASP A 173 -12.96 -23.79 -7.94
CA ASP A 173 -14.17 -24.39 -8.50
C ASP A 173 -14.40 -23.93 -9.96
N SER A 174 -14.21 -22.65 -10.25
CA SER A 174 -14.36 -22.13 -11.61
C SER A 174 -13.29 -22.69 -12.56
N LEU A 175 -12.03 -22.83 -12.08
CA LEU A 175 -10.95 -23.48 -12.84
C LEU A 175 -11.28 -24.94 -13.13
N ALA A 176 -11.74 -25.69 -12.11
CA ALA A 176 -12.13 -27.10 -12.29
C ALA A 176 -13.31 -27.25 -13.30
N ALA A 177 -14.29 -26.37 -13.23
CA ALA A 177 -15.45 -26.35 -14.15
C ALA A 177 -15.02 -26.04 -15.60
N GLN A 178 -13.93 -25.32 -15.80
CA GLN A 178 -13.39 -24.90 -17.11
C GLN A 178 -12.20 -25.78 -17.57
N GLY A 179 -12.02 -26.96 -16.96
CA GLY A 179 -10.95 -27.90 -17.33
C GLY A 179 -9.53 -27.37 -17.05
N GLY A 180 -9.36 -26.59 -15.99
CA GLY A 180 -8.08 -26.00 -15.59
C GLY A 180 -7.71 -24.74 -16.37
N ASN A 181 -8.67 -23.98 -16.87
CA ASN A 181 -8.40 -22.75 -17.61
C ASN A 181 -9.30 -21.61 -17.15
N VAL A 182 -8.83 -20.39 -17.33
CA VAL A 182 -9.69 -19.20 -17.38
C VAL A 182 -10.04 -18.93 -18.84
N ILE A 183 -11.29 -18.68 -19.12
CA ILE A 183 -11.76 -18.37 -20.47
C ILE A 183 -11.87 -16.86 -20.63
N LEU A 184 -11.09 -16.30 -21.55
CA LEU A 184 -11.20 -14.93 -22.01
C LEU A 184 -11.99 -14.91 -23.31
N GLU A 185 -13.00 -14.08 -23.41
CA GLU A 185 -13.78 -13.94 -24.64
C GLU A 185 -13.33 -12.69 -25.40
N LEU A 186 -12.61 -12.92 -26.52
CA LEU A 186 -12.22 -11.87 -27.46
C LEU A 186 -13.48 -11.36 -28.18
N PRO A 187 -13.80 -10.06 -28.15
CA PRO A 187 -14.93 -9.52 -28.89
C PRO A 187 -14.69 -9.57 -30.40
N ALA A 188 -15.76 -9.63 -31.19
CA ALA A 188 -15.68 -9.40 -32.63
C ALA A 188 -15.21 -7.96 -32.90
N TYR A 189 -14.44 -7.76 -33.97
CA TYR A 189 -13.97 -6.44 -34.37
C TYR A 189 -14.24 -6.15 -35.86
N PRO A 190 -14.43 -4.86 -36.24
CA PRO A 190 -15.05 -4.51 -37.52
C PRO A 190 -14.18 -4.71 -38.74
N ASP A 191 -12.86 -4.60 -38.61
CA ASP A 191 -11.88 -4.63 -39.69
C ASP A 191 -11.13 -5.96 -39.79
N TRP A 192 -11.70 -7.03 -39.23
CA TRP A 192 -11.10 -8.37 -39.27
C TRP A 192 -10.82 -8.85 -40.69
N GLN A 193 -9.65 -9.43 -40.86
CA GLN A 193 -9.26 -10.13 -42.06
C GLN A 193 -8.74 -11.54 -41.76
N ALA A 194 -8.89 -12.45 -42.74
CA ALA A 194 -8.35 -13.79 -42.61
C ALA A 194 -6.84 -13.73 -42.57
N GLY A 195 -6.27 -14.32 -41.53
CA GLY A 195 -4.82 -14.30 -41.25
C GLY A 195 -4.45 -13.45 -40.05
N ASP A 196 -5.37 -12.63 -39.53
CA ASP A 196 -5.16 -11.91 -38.30
C ASP A 196 -4.95 -12.84 -37.13
N ARG A 197 -4.08 -12.44 -36.22
CA ARG A 197 -3.73 -13.18 -35.00
C ARG A 197 -4.00 -12.31 -33.78
N VAL A 198 -4.31 -12.97 -32.66
CA VAL A 198 -4.38 -12.36 -31.34
C VAL A 198 -3.27 -12.91 -30.46
N LEU A 199 -2.59 -12.03 -29.74
CA LEU A 199 -1.67 -12.35 -28.63
C LEU A 199 -2.30 -11.82 -27.37
N TRP A 200 -2.40 -12.62 -26.30
CA TRP A 200 -3.04 -12.18 -25.06
C TRP A 200 -2.11 -12.35 -23.86
N TYR A 201 -2.36 -11.51 -22.86
CA TYR A 201 -1.49 -11.33 -21.70
C TYR A 201 -2.31 -11.40 -20.42
N TRP A 202 -1.69 -11.93 -19.37
CA TRP A 202 -2.23 -12.09 -18.03
C TRP A 202 -1.32 -11.39 -17.04
N LEU A 203 -1.75 -10.30 -16.39
CA LEU A 203 -0.89 -9.31 -15.76
C LEU A 203 -1.38 -8.94 -14.37
N LYS A 204 -0.42 -8.66 -13.46
CA LYS A 204 -0.70 -8.05 -12.15
C LYS A 204 -0.80 -6.54 -12.21
N GLU A 205 -0.08 -5.93 -13.12
CA GLU A 205 -0.03 -4.49 -13.33
C GLU A 205 -0.20 -4.18 -14.81
N VAL A 206 -0.78 -3.05 -15.13
CA VAL A 206 -0.88 -2.59 -16.52
C VAL A 206 0.52 -2.17 -16.98
N PRO A 207 1.08 -2.82 -18.01
CA PRO A 207 2.44 -2.53 -18.46
C PRO A 207 2.52 -1.17 -19.16
N LYS A 208 3.71 -0.58 -19.11
CA LYS A 208 4.00 0.63 -19.89
C LYS A 208 4.28 0.31 -21.36
N ASP A 209 4.89 -0.84 -21.62
CA ASP A 209 5.20 -1.35 -22.96
C ASP A 209 4.91 -2.86 -23.01
N ILE A 210 4.39 -3.32 -24.16
CA ILE A 210 4.07 -4.73 -24.36
C ILE A 210 5.32 -5.57 -24.64
N GLY A 211 6.38 -4.95 -25.16
CA GLY A 211 7.64 -5.63 -25.46
C GLY A 211 8.34 -6.28 -24.26
N ASP A 212 8.01 -5.81 -23.05
CA ASP A 212 8.61 -6.30 -21.81
C ASP A 212 7.87 -7.49 -21.20
N ILE A 213 6.75 -7.96 -21.84
CA ILE A 213 5.86 -8.94 -21.24
C ILE A 213 5.78 -10.19 -22.10
N GLN A 214 5.83 -11.34 -21.44
CA GLN A 214 5.59 -12.63 -22.10
C GLN A 214 4.10 -12.82 -22.36
N GLU A 215 3.73 -13.11 -23.60
CA GLU A 215 2.38 -13.53 -23.95
C GLU A 215 2.01 -14.86 -23.28
N VAL A 216 0.74 -15.03 -22.94
CA VAL A 216 0.19 -16.33 -22.52
C VAL A 216 0.23 -17.30 -23.69
N ALA A 217 -0.29 -16.87 -24.83
CA ALA A 217 -0.28 -17.58 -26.09
C ALA A 217 -0.72 -16.67 -27.23
N ASN A 218 -0.77 -17.22 -28.45
CA ASN A 218 -1.31 -16.57 -29.62
C ASN A 218 -2.17 -17.52 -30.46
N ALA A 219 -3.12 -16.99 -31.20
CA ALA A 219 -4.02 -17.74 -32.06
C ALA A 219 -4.47 -16.94 -33.28
N LEU A 220 -4.90 -17.63 -34.35
CA LEU A 220 -5.62 -16.99 -35.44
C LEU A 220 -6.99 -16.53 -34.94
N THR A 221 -7.42 -15.36 -35.39
CA THR A 221 -8.77 -14.84 -35.09
C THR A 221 -9.79 -15.32 -36.10
N THR A 222 -11.05 -15.34 -35.66
CA THR A 222 -12.17 -15.81 -36.50
C THR A 222 -13.10 -14.67 -36.96
N GLY A 223 -12.87 -13.46 -36.48
CA GLY A 223 -13.76 -12.32 -36.71
C GLY A 223 -15.06 -12.35 -35.92
N GLN A 224 -15.30 -13.41 -35.16
CA GLN A 224 -16.44 -13.58 -34.25
C GLN A 224 -15.95 -13.57 -32.81
N VAL A 225 -16.87 -13.53 -31.83
CA VAL A 225 -16.50 -13.75 -30.44
C VAL A 225 -15.78 -15.08 -30.32
N GLN A 226 -14.59 -15.06 -29.76
CA GLN A 226 -13.69 -16.21 -29.69
C GLN A 226 -13.20 -16.43 -28.27
N GLN A 227 -13.23 -17.69 -27.83
CA GLN A 227 -12.70 -18.09 -26.54
C GLN A 227 -11.19 -18.34 -26.60
N LEU A 228 -10.46 -17.69 -25.69
CA LEU A 228 -9.03 -17.86 -25.49
C LEU A 228 -8.81 -18.41 -24.09
N GLN A 229 -7.75 -19.17 -23.88
CA GLN A 229 -7.50 -19.86 -22.63
C GLN A 229 -6.29 -19.30 -21.93
N VAL A 230 -6.40 -19.12 -20.59
CA VAL A 230 -5.27 -18.89 -19.70
C VAL A 230 -5.13 -20.14 -18.84
N PRO A 231 -4.05 -20.90 -18.98
CA PRO A 231 -3.83 -22.14 -18.23
C PRO A 231 -3.72 -21.92 -16.72
N GLU A 232 -4.16 -22.90 -15.94
CA GLU A 232 -4.19 -22.87 -14.48
C GLU A 232 -2.81 -22.58 -13.84
N ASP A 233 -1.74 -23.08 -14.43
CA ASP A 233 -0.38 -22.84 -13.94
C ASP A 233 -0.01 -21.36 -13.99
N ILE A 234 -0.38 -20.64 -15.05
CA ILE A 234 -0.18 -19.19 -15.17
C ILE A 234 -1.03 -18.46 -14.12
N VAL A 235 -2.29 -18.86 -13.95
CA VAL A 235 -3.19 -18.28 -12.95
C VAL A 235 -2.64 -18.48 -11.54
N ARG A 236 -2.19 -19.69 -11.20
CA ARG A 236 -1.63 -20.01 -9.89
C ARG A 236 -0.29 -19.32 -9.62
N GLN A 237 0.54 -19.16 -10.65
CA GLN A 237 1.79 -18.41 -10.54
C GLN A 237 1.52 -16.93 -10.26
N ALA A 238 0.50 -16.35 -10.87
CA ALA A 238 0.06 -14.98 -10.57
C ALA A 238 -0.49 -14.85 -9.15
N GLY A 239 -1.20 -15.89 -8.65
CA GLY A 239 -1.77 -15.96 -7.29
C GLY A 239 -3.03 -15.14 -7.12
N ASP A 240 -3.46 -15.00 -5.85
CA ASP A 240 -4.65 -14.22 -5.49
C ASP A 240 -4.46 -12.73 -5.77
N GLY A 241 -5.55 -12.05 -6.12
CA GLY A 241 -5.57 -10.61 -6.30
C GLY A 241 -6.39 -10.12 -7.48
N GLY A 242 -6.34 -8.81 -7.70
CA GLY A 242 -6.82 -8.19 -8.92
C GLY A 242 -5.78 -8.36 -10.01
N LEU A 243 -6.17 -8.99 -11.11
CA LEU A 243 -5.37 -9.19 -12.29
C LEU A 243 -6.00 -8.49 -13.48
N PHE A 244 -5.24 -8.35 -14.55
CA PHE A 244 -5.69 -7.74 -15.79
C PHE A 244 -5.42 -8.67 -16.95
N ALA A 245 -6.34 -8.73 -17.90
CA ALA A 245 -6.09 -9.32 -19.19
C ALA A 245 -6.20 -8.26 -20.28
N VAL A 246 -5.22 -8.31 -21.19
CA VAL A 246 -5.16 -7.45 -22.39
C VAL A 246 -4.74 -8.29 -23.58
N TYR A 247 -4.92 -7.75 -24.77
CA TYR A 247 -4.45 -8.37 -26.00
C TYR A 247 -3.95 -7.33 -27.01
N VAL A 248 -3.22 -7.82 -27.97
CA VAL A 248 -2.95 -7.10 -29.23
C VAL A 248 -3.39 -7.98 -30.40
N LEU A 249 -3.74 -7.34 -31.50
CA LEU A 249 -3.99 -7.98 -32.78
C LEU A 249 -2.82 -7.72 -33.71
N VAL A 250 -2.48 -8.72 -34.49
CA VAL A 250 -1.46 -8.63 -35.52
C VAL A 250 -2.11 -9.06 -36.82
N ASP A 251 -2.10 -8.21 -37.83
CA ASP A 251 -2.62 -8.57 -39.15
C ASP A 251 -1.65 -9.48 -39.93
N LYS A 252 -2.07 -9.90 -41.10
CA LYS A 252 -1.29 -10.75 -41.98
C LYS A 252 0.05 -10.11 -42.39
N ALA A 253 0.10 -8.78 -42.60
CA ALA A 253 1.30 -8.05 -42.97
C ALA A 253 2.28 -7.86 -41.80
N GLY A 254 1.82 -8.07 -40.56
CA GLY A 254 2.60 -7.90 -39.34
C GLY A 254 2.39 -6.55 -38.66
N ASN A 255 1.36 -5.76 -39.04
CA ASN A 255 1.02 -4.55 -38.30
C ASN A 255 0.36 -4.91 -36.99
N ILE A 256 0.81 -4.26 -35.91
CA ILE A 256 0.37 -4.52 -34.54
C ILE A 256 -0.59 -3.41 -34.10
N SER A 257 -1.75 -3.79 -33.59
CA SER A 257 -2.71 -2.86 -32.98
C SER A 257 -2.14 -2.19 -31.72
N GLN A 258 -2.81 -1.17 -31.22
CA GLN A 258 -2.60 -0.76 -29.83
C GLN A 258 -2.94 -1.92 -28.88
N ILE A 259 -2.44 -1.85 -27.63
CA ILE A 259 -2.88 -2.74 -26.56
C ILE A 259 -4.36 -2.47 -26.34
N SER A 260 -5.17 -3.54 -26.19
CA SER A 260 -6.60 -3.39 -25.90
C SER A 260 -6.84 -2.63 -24.59
N ASP A 261 -8.04 -2.07 -24.44
CA ASP A 261 -8.52 -1.75 -23.09
C ASP A 261 -8.46 -3.02 -22.22
N TYR A 262 -8.26 -2.84 -20.92
CA TYR A 262 -8.05 -3.98 -20.00
C TYR A 262 -9.35 -4.42 -19.34
N VAL A 263 -9.48 -5.71 -19.10
CA VAL A 263 -10.49 -6.28 -18.21
C VAL A 263 -9.85 -6.61 -16.87
N ALA A 264 -10.44 -6.10 -15.77
CA ALA A 264 -10.04 -6.48 -14.42
C ALA A 264 -10.67 -7.82 -14.04
N ILE A 265 -9.92 -8.68 -13.38
CA ILE A 265 -10.31 -10.04 -13.03
C ILE A 265 -9.90 -10.32 -11.59
N ASP A 266 -10.86 -10.68 -10.75
CA ASP A 266 -10.60 -11.07 -9.38
C ASP A 266 -10.22 -12.56 -9.33
N VAL A 267 -9.10 -12.87 -8.69
CA VAL A 267 -8.64 -14.24 -8.46
C VAL A 267 -8.60 -14.51 -6.95
N ALA A 268 -9.32 -15.55 -6.53
CA ALA A 268 -9.41 -15.99 -5.15
C ALA A 268 -9.32 -17.53 -5.08
N LEU A 269 -8.09 -18.03 -5.05
CA LEU A 269 -7.79 -19.47 -5.06
C LEU A 269 -7.89 -20.07 -3.65
N GLY A 270 -7.90 -21.39 -3.58
CA GLY A 270 -8.04 -22.16 -2.35
C GLY A 270 -9.48 -22.21 -1.85
N LYS A 271 -9.69 -22.93 -0.75
CA LYS A 271 -11.01 -23.01 -0.14
C LYS A 271 -11.43 -21.65 0.41
N LEU A 272 -12.63 -21.23 0.08
CA LEU A 272 -13.16 -19.94 0.51
C LEU A 272 -13.88 -20.05 1.86
N PRO A 273 -13.67 -19.10 2.78
CA PRO A 273 -14.44 -18.98 4.02
C PRO A 273 -15.94 -18.84 3.74
N ALA A 274 -16.75 -19.51 4.55
CA ALA A 274 -18.22 -19.48 4.39
C ALA A 274 -18.95 -18.89 5.61
N VAL A 275 -18.27 -18.80 6.76
CA VAL A 275 -18.87 -18.34 8.02
C VAL A 275 -17.95 -17.30 8.66
N PHE A 276 -18.55 -16.18 9.06
CA PHE A 276 -17.89 -15.04 9.68
C PHE A 276 -18.59 -14.72 10.99
N GLY A 277 -17.82 -14.62 12.09
CA GLY A 277 -18.32 -14.25 13.41
C GLY A 277 -18.49 -12.73 13.55
N ASP A 278 -19.36 -12.31 14.46
CA ASP A 278 -19.55 -10.89 14.72
C ASP A 278 -18.28 -10.26 15.31
N PRO A 279 -17.91 -9.03 14.92
CA PRO A 279 -16.76 -8.33 15.46
C PRO A 279 -17.04 -7.92 16.91
N VAL A 280 -15.98 -7.83 17.72
CA VAL A 280 -16.03 -7.41 19.11
C VAL A 280 -15.30 -6.08 19.27
N VAL A 281 -15.89 -5.16 20.01
CA VAL A 281 -15.22 -3.93 20.47
C VAL A 281 -14.99 -4.11 21.99
N PRO A 282 -13.76 -4.43 22.44
CA PRO A 282 -13.53 -4.87 23.83
C PRO A 282 -13.89 -3.83 24.90
N LEU A 283 -13.74 -2.55 24.61
CA LEU A 283 -14.10 -1.47 25.52
C LEU A 283 -15.62 -1.26 25.61
N ALA A 284 -16.38 -1.61 24.58
CA ALA A 284 -17.85 -1.57 24.60
C ALA A 284 -18.41 -2.81 25.32
N THR A 285 -18.55 -2.74 26.65
CA THR A 285 -18.98 -3.87 27.48
C THR A 285 -20.47 -3.86 27.80
N ALA A 286 -21.03 -5.00 28.16
CA ALA A 286 -22.42 -5.07 28.61
C ALA A 286 -22.64 -4.34 29.96
N ALA A 287 -21.59 -4.13 30.75
CA ALA A 287 -21.66 -3.46 32.03
C ALA A 287 -21.96 -1.94 31.88
N ASP A 288 -21.49 -1.34 30.81
CA ASP A 288 -21.70 0.06 30.43
C ASP A 288 -22.69 0.22 29.27
N SER A 289 -23.49 -0.80 28.97
CA SER A 289 -24.48 -0.78 27.89
C SER A 289 -23.86 -0.70 26.51
N TYR A 290 -22.66 -1.25 26.31
CA TYR A 290 -21.87 -1.22 25.06
C TYR A 290 -21.51 0.22 24.61
N LEU A 291 -21.30 1.11 25.56
CA LEU A 291 -20.93 2.50 25.31
C LEU A 291 -19.43 2.61 25.05
N ILE A 292 -19.07 3.50 24.15
CA ILE A 292 -17.72 4.02 23.93
C ILE A 292 -17.76 5.50 24.25
N ASP A 293 -16.96 5.93 25.21
CA ASP A 293 -16.85 7.30 25.68
C ASP A 293 -15.46 7.92 25.39
N GLN A 294 -15.23 9.14 25.90
CA GLN A 294 -13.96 9.84 25.71
C GLN A 294 -12.80 9.12 26.43
N GLY A 295 -13.06 8.46 27.56
CA GLY A 295 -12.07 7.68 28.27
C GLY A 295 -11.61 6.47 27.46
N ASP A 296 -12.54 5.76 26.81
CA ASP A 296 -12.25 4.66 25.91
C ASP A 296 -11.47 5.14 24.68
N ALA A 297 -11.83 6.30 24.14
CA ALA A 297 -11.11 6.89 23.02
C ALA A 297 -9.65 7.22 23.40
N LEU A 298 -9.41 7.64 24.65
CA LEU A 298 -8.07 7.89 25.19
C LEU A 298 -7.29 6.59 25.43
N GLU A 299 -7.95 5.55 25.93
CA GLU A 299 -7.35 4.22 26.10
C GLU A 299 -6.98 3.58 24.77
N GLY A 300 -7.81 3.81 23.75
CA GLY A 300 -7.60 3.34 22.37
C GLY A 300 -8.56 2.24 21.97
N VAL A 301 -9.52 2.61 21.14
CA VAL A 301 -10.56 1.71 20.62
C VAL A 301 -9.99 0.77 19.56
N GLU A 302 -10.25 -0.51 19.70
CA GLU A 302 -9.94 -1.54 18.70
C GLU A 302 -11.21 -2.32 18.32
N VAL A 303 -11.24 -2.78 17.09
CA VAL A 303 -12.21 -3.75 16.61
C VAL A 303 -11.51 -5.10 16.45
N TRP A 304 -11.97 -6.10 17.16
CA TRP A 304 -11.44 -7.45 17.11
C TRP A 304 -12.30 -8.32 16.22
N VAL A 305 -11.75 -8.71 15.07
CA VAL A 305 -12.43 -9.57 14.10
C VAL A 305 -12.06 -11.02 14.38
N PRO A 306 -13.04 -11.90 14.69
CA PRO A 306 -12.76 -13.31 14.94
C PRO A 306 -12.11 -13.98 13.74
N LEU A 307 -11.09 -14.81 14.00
CA LEU A 307 -10.46 -15.56 12.93
C LEU A 307 -11.45 -16.57 12.34
N PHE A 308 -11.56 -16.56 11.03
CA PHE A 308 -12.48 -17.41 10.27
C PHE A 308 -11.77 -18.67 9.74
N ALA A 309 -12.53 -19.71 9.42
CA ALA A 309 -11.96 -20.92 8.82
C ALA A 309 -11.45 -20.67 7.39
N ASP A 310 -10.53 -21.51 6.93
CA ASP A 310 -9.97 -21.48 5.56
C ASP A 310 -9.31 -20.14 5.17
N TRP A 311 -8.83 -19.39 6.17
CA TRP A 311 -8.10 -18.14 5.97
C TRP A 311 -6.76 -18.36 5.25
N LYS A 312 -6.26 -17.32 4.60
CA LYS A 312 -4.89 -17.22 4.09
C LYS A 312 -4.17 -16.04 4.74
N ALA A 313 -2.85 -16.14 4.84
CA ALA A 313 -2.02 -15.03 5.37
C ALA A 313 -2.18 -13.71 4.59
N THR A 314 -2.53 -13.82 3.32
CA THR A 314 -2.75 -12.70 2.39
C THR A 314 -4.19 -12.18 2.38
N ASP A 315 -5.12 -12.84 3.07
CA ASP A 315 -6.47 -12.32 3.22
C ASP A 315 -6.41 -11.02 4.03
N THR A 316 -7.24 -10.05 3.68
CA THR A 316 -7.28 -8.74 4.34
C THR A 316 -8.65 -8.49 4.95
N VAL A 317 -8.63 -7.94 6.15
CA VAL A 317 -9.81 -7.49 6.88
C VAL A 317 -9.95 -5.99 6.71
N ARG A 318 -11.11 -5.50 6.28
CA ARG A 318 -11.46 -4.08 6.20
C ARG A 318 -12.60 -3.83 7.16
N VAL A 319 -12.34 -2.97 8.14
CA VAL A 319 -13.35 -2.56 9.11
C VAL A 319 -13.95 -1.23 8.68
N THR A 320 -15.25 -1.09 8.85
CA THR A 320 -15.96 0.18 8.70
C THR A 320 -16.58 0.55 10.03
N TRP A 321 -16.19 1.71 10.56
CA TRP A 321 -16.77 2.33 11.74
C TRP A 321 -17.80 3.37 11.29
N LYS A 322 -19.09 3.12 11.53
CA LYS A 322 -20.22 3.88 10.98
C LYS A 322 -20.12 4.03 9.46
N THR A 323 -19.49 5.07 8.94
CA THR A 323 -19.28 5.29 7.51
C THR A 323 -17.80 5.27 7.11
N ALA A 324 -16.88 5.44 8.04
CA ALA A 324 -15.45 5.50 7.78
C ALA A 324 -14.84 4.11 7.58
N GLU A 325 -14.20 3.88 6.44
CA GLU A 325 -13.41 2.68 6.18
C GLU A 325 -12.01 2.85 6.79
N LEU A 326 -11.63 1.94 7.68
CA LEU A 326 -10.33 1.93 8.33
C LEU A 326 -9.26 1.29 7.44
N LEU A 327 -8.00 1.42 7.83
CA LEU A 327 -6.89 0.75 7.14
C LEU A 327 -7.11 -0.77 7.12
N ALA A 328 -6.87 -1.37 5.96
CA ALA A 328 -6.99 -2.81 5.79
C ALA A 328 -5.85 -3.53 6.51
N GLU A 329 -6.19 -4.54 7.32
CA GLU A 329 -5.23 -5.35 8.06
C GLU A 329 -5.12 -6.75 7.46
N PRO A 330 -3.91 -7.26 7.18
CA PRO A 330 -3.73 -8.63 6.72
C PRO A 330 -3.94 -9.61 7.88
N VAL A 331 -4.47 -10.80 7.56
CA VAL A 331 -4.58 -11.90 8.54
C VAL A 331 -3.21 -12.34 9.06
N GLY A 332 -2.18 -12.32 8.17
CA GLY A 332 -0.82 -12.66 8.54
C GLY A 332 -0.56 -14.18 8.61
N SER A 333 0.72 -14.56 8.73
CA SER A 333 1.15 -15.97 8.67
C SER A 333 0.93 -16.76 9.98
N ALA A 334 0.74 -16.08 11.10
CA ALA A 334 0.51 -16.68 12.42
C ALA A 334 -0.54 -15.87 13.17
N PRO A 335 -1.80 -15.88 12.71
CA PRO A 335 -2.84 -15.06 13.30
C PRO A 335 -3.18 -15.54 14.70
N ALA A 336 -3.50 -14.58 15.59
CA ALA A 336 -4.14 -14.84 16.86
C ALA A 336 -5.60 -15.24 16.66
N GLU A 337 -6.34 -15.43 17.76
CA GLU A 337 -7.79 -15.70 17.73
C GLU A 337 -8.57 -14.58 17.03
N TYR A 338 -8.04 -13.35 17.06
CA TYR A 338 -8.64 -12.16 16.45
C TYR A 338 -7.63 -11.40 15.59
N VAL A 339 -8.09 -10.87 14.46
CA VAL A 339 -7.43 -9.80 13.74
C VAL A 339 -7.86 -8.48 14.36
N ARG A 340 -6.89 -7.69 14.86
CA ARG A 340 -7.17 -6.44 15.58
C ARG A 340 -6.99 -5.26 14.66
N VAL A 341 -8.00 -4.42 14.60
CA VAL A 341 -8.00 -3.20 13.79
C VAL A 341 -8.21 -2.01 14.70
N LYS A 342 -7.24 -1.10 14.75
CA LYS A 342 -7.31 0.09 15.58
C LYS A 342 -8.22 1.14 14.94
N VAL A 343 -9.08 1.75 15.74
CA VAL A 343 -9.85 2.93 15.36
C VAL A 343 -9.12 4.14 15.90
N ASP A 344 -8.62 5.01 15.02
CA ASP A 344 -7.97 6.22 15.48
C ASP A 344 -8.99 7.21 16.08
N SER A 345 -8.53 8.01 17.05
CA SER A 345 -9.39 8.93 17.79
C SER A 345 -10.02 10.01 16.90
N ALA A 346 -9.32 10.42 15.83
CA ALA A 346 -9.87 11.39 14.89
C ALA A 346 -11.06 10.82 14.12
N THR A 347 -11.01 9.55 13.72
CA THR A 347 -12.14 8.84 13.10
C THR A 347 -13.32 8.72 14.05
N LEU A 348 -13.08 8.38 15.33
CA LEU A 348 -14.15 8.32 16.34
C LEU A 348 -14.88 9.64 16.46
N LEU A 349 -14.15 10.75 16.56
CA LEU A 349 -14.72 12.09 16.69
C LEU A 349 -15.43 12.53 15.40
N GLN A 350 -14.85 12.26 14.23
CA GLN A 350 -15.42 12.64 12.93
C GLN A 350 -16.75 11.96 12.66
N GLU A 351 -16.89 10.71 13.08
CA GLU A 351 -18.10 9.91 12.86
C GLU A 351 -19.17 10.13 13.93
N TYR A 352 -18.88 10.88 15.01
CA TYR A 352 -19.84 11.24 16.06
C TYR A 352 -20.68 12.45 15.64
N ASP A 353 -22.01 12.33 15.72
CA ASP A 353 -22.94 13.39 15.27
C ASP A 353 -23.11 14.55 16.27
N GLY A 354 -22.46 14.49 17.46
CA GLY A 354 -22.51 15.55 18.46
C GLY A 354 -23.84 15.63 19.23
N THR A 355 -24.46 14.51 19.52
CA THR A 355 -25.70 14.42 20.28
C THR A 355 -25.43 14.17 21.76
N ALA A 356 -26.26 14.75 22.65
CA ALA A 356 -26.16 14.50 24.10
C ALA A 356 -26.60 13.09 24.51
N LEU A 357 -27.21 12.35 23.62
CA LEU A 357 -27.63 10.94 23.84
C LEU A 357 -26.66 9.99 23.17
N PRO A 358 -26.48 8.78 23.74
CA PRO A 358 -25.67 7.75 23.11
C PRO A 358 -26.14 7.45 21.68
N GLU A 359 -25.23 7.56 20.75
CA GLU A 359 -25.48 7.30 19.33
C GLU A 359 -25.22 5.83 18.98
N GLU A 360 -26.20 5.18 18.35
CA GLU A 360 -26.03 3.81 17.85
C GLU A 360 -25.10 3.80 16.64
N THR A 361 -23.97 3.13 16.76
CA THR A 361 -22.92 3.04 15.74
C THR A 361 -22.75 1.61 15.27
N THR A 362 -22.89 1.38 13.95
CA THR A 362 -22.65 0.09 13.35
C THR A 362 -21.15 -0.09 13.07
N VAL A 363 -20.58 -1.18 13.59
CA VAL A 363 -19.21 -1.62 13.32
C VAL A 363 -19.28 -2.88 12.49
N ARG A 364 -18.84 -2.80 11.25
CA ARG A 364 -18.83 -3.96 10.35
C ARG A 364 -17.43 -4.23 9.83
N TYR A 365 -17.20 -5.43 9.38
CA TYR A 365 -16.01 -5.76 8.62
C TYR A 365 -16.34 -6.59 7.39
N ASP A 366 -15.47 -6.50 6.40
CA ASP A 366 -15.46 -7.31 5.20
C ASP A 366 -14.08 -7.96 5.05
N VAL A 367 -14.07 -9.22 4.63
CA VAL A 367 -12.86 -9.99 4.35
C VAL A 367 -12.66 -10.09 2.85
N TYR A 368 -11.43 -9.87 2.42
CA TYR A 368 -11.05 -9.96 1.01
C TYR A 368 -9.91 -10.94 0.81
N ARG A 369 -9.99 -11.73 -0.27
CA ARG A 369 -8.86 -12.47 -0.84
C ARG A 369 -8.47 -11.79 -2.13
N GLY A 370 -7.31 -11.09 -2.09
CA GLY A 370 -6.98 -10.14 -3.14
C GLY A 370 -7.99 -9.01 -3.22
N THR A 371 -8.67 -8.89 -4.37
CA THR A 371 -9.74 -7.90 -4.58
C THR A 371 -11.15 -8.48 -4.39
N HIS A 372 -11.25 -9.81 -4.28
CA HIS A 372 -12.53 -10.50 -4.12
C HIS A 372 -13.02 -10.46 -2.68
N LYS A 373 -14.24 -9.92 -2.47
CA LYS A 373 -14.93 -9.93 -1.18
C LYS A 373 -15.46 -11.34 -0.88
N LEU A 374 -14.97 -11.92 0.23
CA LEU A 374 -15.39 -13.25 0.69
C LEU A 374 -16.66 -13.21 1.52
N GLY A 375 -16.81 -12.19 2.35
CA GLY A 375 -17.94 -12.01 3.26
C GLY A 375 -17.57 -11.10 4.42
N GLY A 376 -18.38 -11.06 5.47
CA GLY A 376 -18.15 -10.26 6.66
C GLY A 376 -19.32 -10.36 7.64
N ALA A 377 -19.21 -9.64 8.76
CA ALA A 377 -20.26 -9.53 9.76
C ALA A 377 -20.25 -8.12 10.38
N GLN A 378 -21.17 -7.84 11.28
CA GLN A 378 -21.29 -6.54 11.94
C GLN A 378 -21.79 -6.69 13.37
N THR A 379 -21.49 -5.68 14.20
CA THR A 379 -22.03 -5.51 15.54
C THR A 379 -22.47 -4.06 15.72
N GLN A 380 -23.13 -3.78 16.85
CA GLN A 380 -23.54 -2.44 17.20
C GLN A 380 -22.96 -2.05 18.54
N VAL A 381 -22.49 -0.81 18.64
CA VAL A 381 -22.03 -0.16 19.86
C VAL A 381 -22.73 1.18 19.99
N TYR A 382 -22.69 1.75 21.17
CA TYR A 382 -23.16 3.12 21.42
C TYR A 382 -21.96 4.02 21.60
N VAL A 383 -22.04 5.25 21.12
CA VAL A 383 -20.97 6.25 21.23
C VAL A 383 -21.52 7.51 21.87
N ASN A 384 -20.83 8.04 22.88
CA ASN A 384 -21.16 9.33 23.45
C ASN A 384 -19.90 10.10 23.83
N PHE A 385 -19.60 11.16 23.09
CA PHE A 385 -18.50 12.08 23.35
C PHE A 385 -18.98 13.47 23.80
N ASP A 386 -20.27 13.57 24.25
CA ASP A 386 -20.80 14.81 24.81
C ASP A 386 -20.02 15.18 26.08
N SER A 387 -19.52 16.40 26.16
CA SER A 387 -18.65 16.93 27.20
C SER A 387 -19.14 18.26 27.72
N ILE A 388 -18.70 18.64 28.92
CA ILE A 388 -19.02 19.95 29.58
C ILE A 388 -18.63 21.13 28.68
N ASP A 389 -17.54 21.02 27.95
CA ASP A 389 -17.16 21.96 26.90
C ASP A 389 -17.16 21.24 25.52
N PRO A 390 -18.24 21.39 24.73
CA PRO A 390 -18.31 20.71 23.41
C PRO A 390 -17.24 21.16 22.42
N GLY A 391 -16.58 22.28 22.63
CA GLY A 391 -15.49 22.79 21.81
C GLY A 391 -14.12 22.20 22.16
N TRP A 392 -14.02 21.54 23.28
CA TRP A 392 -12.81 20.93 23.81
C TRP A 392 -12.86 19.39 23.67
N PRO A 393 -11.72 18.73 23.43
CA PRO A 393 -10.34 19.27 23.38
C PRO A 393 -9.89 19.78 22.02
N GLY A 394 -10.73 19.86 21.01
CA GLY A 394 -10.34 20.30 19.68
C GLY A 394 -9.24 19.43 19.09
N PRO A 395 -8.08 19.99 18.70
CA PRO A 395 -7.01 19.20 18.07
C PRO A 395 -6.32 18.20 19.01
N ASP A 396 -6.45 18.37 20.32
CA ASP A 396 -5.84 17.50 21.34
C ASP A 396 -6.77 16.35 21.77
N TRP A 397 -7.94 16.24 21.14
CA TRP A 397 -8.87 15.15 21.42
C TRP A 397 -8.19 13.77 21.24
N PRO A 398 -8.36 12.80 22.12
CA PRO A 398 -9.35 12.67 23.21
C PRO A 398 -8.83 13.08 24.60
N GLU A 399 -7.83 13.95 24.71
CA GLU A 399 -7.29 14.40 26.00
C GLU A 399 -8.38 14.94 26.92
N GLN A 400 -8.34 14.55 28.19
CA GLN A 400 -9.34 14.91 29.20
C GLN A 400 -8.90 16.06 30.11
N VAL A 401 -7.61 16.42 30.11
CA VAL A 401 -7.08 17.54 30.91
C VAL A 401 -7.43 18.85 30.23
N HIS A 402 -8.32 19.63 30.84
CA HIS A 402 -8.83 20.88 30.29
C HIS A 402 -8.00 22.08 30.74
N PRO A 403 -7.39 22.87 29.81
CA PRO A 403 -6.51 23.96 30.15
C PRO A 403 -7.25 25.16 30.78
N GLY A 404 -8.57 25.22 30.65
CA GLY A 404 -9.44 26.26 31.28
C GLY A 404 -9.83 25.93 32.70
N LEU A 405 -9.41 24.82 33.28
CA LEU A 405 -9.59 24.52 34.70
C LEU A 405 -8.35 24.94 35.47
N GLU A 406 -8.58 25.75 36.51
CA GLU A 406 -7.52 26.15 37.42
C GLU A 406 -7.07 24.97 38.27
N LEU A 407 -5.83 25.00 38.77
CA LEU A 407 -5.29 23.93 39.62
C LEU A 407 -6.01 23.92 40.99
N ALA A 408 -6.09 22.72 41.57
CA ALA A 408 -6.51 22.59 42.95
C ALA A 408 -5.31 22.85 43.86
N HIS A 409 -5.48 23.65 44.91
CA HIS A 409 -4.47 23.94 45.93
C HIS A 409 -4.87 23.38 47.28
N VAL A 410 -3.89 23.00 48.09
CA VAL A 410 -4.08 22.38 49.39
C VAL A 410 -3.60 23.33 50.47
N ASN A 411 -4.47 23.60 51.46
CA ASN A 411 -4.12 24.36 52.64
C ASN A 411 -4.24 23.50 53.89
N GLY A 412 -3.14 23.36 54.63
CA GLY A 412 -3.14 22.72 55.93
C GLY A 412 -3.93 23.56 56.97
N ARG A 413 -4.56 22.93 57.94
CA ARG A 413 -5.26 23.59 59.07
C ARG A 413 -4.36 23.83 60.25
N GLY A 414 -3.07 23.48 60.17
CA GLY A 414 -2.06 23.79 61.17
C GLY A 414 -1.58 25.24 61.09
N SER A 415 -0.90 25.70 62.13
CA SER A 415 -0.51 27.11 62.26
C SER A 415 0.70 27.54 61.39
N SER A 416 1.30 26.67 60.60
CA SER A 416 2.55 26.94 59.88
C SER A 416 2.63 26.38 58.48
N SER A 417 1.53 25.88 57.93
CA SER A 417 1.52 25.27 56.58
C SER A 417 1.58 26.34 55.48
N ASN A 418 2.39 26.13 54.47
CA ASN A 418 2.34 26.86 53.22
C ASN A 418 1.31 26.20 52.29
N GLU A 419 0.90 26.89 51.26
CA GLU A 419 0.08 26.32 50.20
C GLU A 419 0.80 25.12 49.56
N ASP A 420 0.10 24.02 49.37
CA ASP A 420 0.58 22.75 48.82
C ASP A 420 1.66 22.05 49.69
N GLU A 421 1.72 22.36 50.97
CA GLU A 421 2.57 21.72 51.97
C GLU A 421 1.75 21.32 53.21
N LEU A 422 1.89 20.07 53.62
CA LEU A 422 1.35 19.56 54.89
C LEU A 422 2.50 19.11 55.76
N ASP A 423 2.69 19.80 56.90
CA ASP A 423 3.78 19.57 57.84
C ASP A 423 3.30 18.93 59.16
N SER A 424 4.21 18.77 60.08
CA SER A 424 3.90 18.20 61.41
C SER A 424 2.84 18.99 62.20
N GLY A 425 2.55 20.24 61.86
CA GLY A 425 1.49 21.05 62.45
C GLY A 425 0.09 20.59 62.03
N ASP A 426 0.00 19.91 60.88
CA ASP A 426 -1.23 19.38 60.32
C ASP A 426 -1.57 17.95 60.77
N THR A 427 -0.74 17.37 61.61
CA THR A 427 -0.93 15.98 62.07
C THR A 427 -2.32 15.77 62.69
N GLY A 428 -3.07 14.83 62.10
CA GLY A 428 -4.41 14.47 62.58
C GLY A 428 -5.51 15.47 62.17
N LEU A 429 -5.18 16.49 61.39
CA LEU A 429 -6.14 17.47 60.89
C LEU A 429 -6.49 17.19 59.44
N ASP A 430 -7.73 17.48 59.03
CA ASP A 430 -8.13 17.55 57.65
C ASP A 430 -7.37 18.71 56.97
N ALA A 431 -7.19 18.66 55.66
CA ALA A 431 -6.72 19.78 54.86
C ALA A 431 -7.84 20.34 54.03
N ASP A 432 -7.75 21.60 53.64
CA ASP A 432 -8.74 22.26 52.78
C ASP A 432 -8.25 22.34 51.34
N ILE A 433 -9.06 21.85 50.41
CA ILE A 433 -8.85 22.03 48.98
C ILE A 433 -9.50 23.32 48.55
N LYS A 434 -8.71 24.15 47.88
CA LYS A 434 -9.20 25.41 47.29
C LYS A 434 -9.10 25.31 45.77
N ILE A 435 -10.22 25.62 45.08
CA ILE A 435 -10.30 25.63 43.61
C ILE A 435 -10.92 26.96 43.21
N VAL A 436 -10.24 27.76 42.39
CA VAL A 436 -10.82 28.92 41.72
C VAL A 436 -11.70 28.41 40.58
N LEU A 437 -12.98 28.79 40.61
CA LEU A 437 -13.95 28.29 39.63
C LEU A 437 -13.83 29.05 38.31
N SER A 438 -13.53 28.32 37.23
CA SER A 438 -13.63 28.83 35.88
C SER A 438 -15.11 29.02 35.46
N ASP A 439 -15.33 29.74 34.35
CA ASP A 439 -16.66 29.91 33.76
C ASP A 439 -17.32 28.61 33.31
N LEU A 440 -16.50 27.55 33.11
CA LEU A 440 -16.98 26.23 32.71
C LEU A 440 -17.72 25.49 33.81
N ILE A 441 -17.38 25.76 35.08
CA ILE A 441 -17.97 25.09 36.23
C ILE A 441 -19.26 25.82 36.64
N GLU A 442 -20.37 25.10 36.71
CA GLU A 442 -21.69 25.63 37.05
C GLU A 442 -22.18 25.15 38.43
N GLU A 443 -23.26 25.70 38.91
CA GLU A 443 -23.98 25.19 40.08
C GLU A 443 -24.46 23.77 39.81
N ASP A 444 -24.43 22.91 40.81
CA ASP A 444 -24.73 21.49 40.78
C ASP A 444 -23.67 20.60 40.05
N ASP A 445 -22.60 21.20 39.49
CA ASP A 445 -21.46 20.38 39.02
C ASP A 445 -20.78 19.67 40.23
N ILE A 446 -20.24 18.49 39.97
CA ILE A 446 -19.58 17.69 41.00
C ILE A 446 -18.07 17.75 40.75
N LEU A 447 -17.34 18.27 41.75
CA LEU A 447 -15.88 18.24 41.79
C LEU A 447 -15.44 16.96 42.50
N THR A 448 -14.76 16.07 41.81
CA THR A 448 -14.25 14.81 42.39
C THR A 448 -12.72 14.86 42.42
N LEU A 449 -12.14 14.85 43.62
CA LEU A 449 -10.71 14.94 43.85
C LEU A 449 -10.07 13.55 43.84
N ASP A 450 -8.99 13.40 43.11
CA ASP A 450 -8.05 12.28 43.23
C ASP A 450 -6.86 12.71 44.08
N TRP A 451 -6.49 11.88 45.06
CA TRP A 451 -5.42 12.13 46.02
C TRP A 451 -4.37 11.01 45.93
N GLY A 452 -3.27 11.27 45.22
CA GLY A 452 -2.23 10.28 45.00
C GLY A 452 -2.75 9.02 44.30
N SER A 453 -2.67 7.87 45.01
CA SER A 453 -3.19 6.58 44.51
C SER A 453 -4.68 6.38 44.77
N GLN A 454 -5.33 7.28 45.51
CA GLN A 454 -6.73 7.21 45.84
C GLN A 454 -7.58 8.00 44.84
N ALA A 455 -8.18 7.28 43.89
CA ALA A 455 -9.13 7.83 42.97
C ALA A 455 -10.44 8.20 43.70
N GLN A 456 -11.07 9.31 43.31
CA GLN A 456 -12.34 9.77 43.85
C GLN A 456 -12.36 9.91 45.39
N ALA A 457 -11.22 10.32 45.96
CA ALA A 457 -11.02 10.42 47.42
C ALA A 457 -12.05 11.36 48.12
N VAL A 458 -12.46 12.46 47.44
CA VAL A 458 -13.45 13.39 47.92
C VAL A 458 -14.34 13.85 46.78
N ALA A 459 -15.64 13.93 46.98
CA ALA A 459 -16.59 14.53 46.07
C ALA A 459 -17.26 15.75 46.71
N TYR A 460 -17.41 16.82 45.93
CA TYR A 460 -18.00 18.10 46.39
C TYR A 460 -18.95 18.63 45.31
N VAL A 461 -20.17 19.06 45.74
CA VAL A 461 -21.15 19.66 44.83
C VAL A 461 -21.00 21.18 44.86
N VAL A 462 -20.82 21.80 43.72
CA VAL A 462 -20.70 23.24 43.56
C VAL A 462 -22.05 23.91 43.89
N THR A 463 -22.02 24.86 44.79
CA THR A 463 -23.23 25.60 45.24
C THR A 463 -23.35 26.97 44.55
N ALA A 464 -24.55 27.57 44.58
CA ALA A 464 -24.76 28.94 44.14
C ALA A 464 -23.85 29.95 44.88
N GLN A 465 -23.49 29.68 46.16
CA GLN A 465 -22.57 30.52 46.91
C GLN A 465 -21.14 30.42 46.33
N ASN A 466 -20.66 29.22 45.98
CA ASN A 466 -19.35 29.05 45.34
C ASN A 466 -19.26 29.86 44.03
N LYS A 467 -20.33 29.85 43.24
CA LYS A 467 -20.37 30.64 41.99
C LYS A 467 -20.33 32.16 42.27
N THR A 468 -20.92 32.60 43.38
CA THR A 468 -20.86 34.01 43.78
C THR A 468 -19.47 34.39 44.28
N ASP A 469 -18.83 33.54 45.04
CA ASP A 469 -17.50 33.75 45.60
C ASP A 469 -16.38 33.53 44.55
N GLY A 470 -16.68 32.82 43.48
CA GLY A 470 -15.72 32.47 42.41
C GLY A 470 -14.73 31.36 42.80
N GLU A 471 -14.99 30.69 43.93
CA GLU A 471 -14.13 29.63 44.46
C GLU A 471 -14.92 28.56 45.20
N SER A 472 -14.37 27.34 45.26
CA SER A 472 -14.86 26.26 46.11
C SER A 472 -13.78 25.88 47.12
N GLU A 473 -14.22 25.67 48.36
CA GLU A 473 -13.35 25.18 49.42
C GLU A 473 -14.04 23.99 50.12
N PHE A 474 -13.34 22.87 50.22
CA PHE A 474 -13.86 21.63 50.84
C PHE A 474 -12.76 20.81 51.47
N PRO A 475 -13.06 20.02 52.54
CA PRO A 475 -12.06 19.28 53.28
C PRO A 475 -11.64 17.98 52.60
N VAL A 476 -10.34 17.65 52.68
CA VAL A 476 -9.81 16.29 52.52
C VAL A 476 -9.65 15.70 53.92
N PRO A 477 -10.33 14.58 54.24
CA PRO A 477 -10.23 13.92 55.53
C PRO A 477 -8.80 13.47 55.85
N TRP A 478 -8.40 13.62 57.11
CA TRP A 478 -7.08 13.12 57.57
C TRP A 478 -6.80 11.67 57.18
N SER A 479 -7.81 10.79 57.20
CA SER A 479 -7.67 9.40 56.82
C SER A 479 -7.20 9.18 55.38
N VAL A 480 -7.53 10.11 54.47
CA VAL A 480 -7.06 10.08 53.06
C VAL A 480 -5.59 10.50 53.01
N ILE A 481 -5.23 11.55 53.77
CA ILE A 481 -3.84 12.05 53.82
C ILE A 481 -2.93 10.98 54.45
N GLU A 482 -3.36 10.42 55.60
CA GLU A 482 -2.60 9.40 56.35
C GLU A 482 -2.37 8.12 55.52
N ALA A 483 -3.35 7.68 54.74
CA ALA A 483 -3.24 6.47 53.92
C ALA A 483 -2.18 6.61 52.82
N GLU A 484 -1.93 7.80 52.28
CA GLU A 484 -0.86 8.06 51.29
C GLU A 484 0.53 8.18 51.97
N GLY A 485 0.57 8.63 53.21
CA GLY A 485 1.81 8.80 53.98
C GLY A 485 2.64 10.04 53.59
N ASN A 486 3.88 10.10 54.10
CA ASN A 486 4.82 11.19 53.89
C ASN A 486 5.54 11.05 52.57
N LYS A 487 5.11 11.82 51.55
CA LYS A 487 5.73 11.87 50.21
C LYS A 487 5.20 13.10 49.48
N VAL A 488 5.72 13.34 48.29
CA VAL A 488 5.08 14.28 47.34
C VAL A 488 3.89 13.52 46.70
N VAL A 489 2.69 14.03 46.99
CA VAL A 489 1.42 13.50 46.47
C VAL A 489 0.97 14.35 45.32
N THR A 490 0.59 13.73 44.22
CA THR A 490 -0.04 14.45 43.10
C THR A 490 -1.55 14.44 43.26
N ILE A 491 -2.18 15.58 43.07
CA ILE A 491 -3.63 15.74 43.10
C ILE A 491 -4.15 16.35 41.80
N HIS A 492 -5.37 16.03 41.45
CA HIS A 492 -6.16 16.68 40.41
C HIS A 492 -7.64 16.46 40.71
N TYR A 493 -8.50 17.18 40.02
CA TYR A 493 -9.93 16.98 40.16
C TYR A 493 -10.61 16.80 38.82
N TRP A 494 -11.74 16.13 38.86
CA TRP A 494 -12.67 15.98 37.76
C TRP A 494 -13.86 16.89 37.97
N VAL A 495 -14.41 17.42 36.90
CA VAL A 495 -15.68 18.11 36.87
C VAL A 495 -16.68 17.25 36.13
N SER A 496 -17.74 16.84 36.81
CA SER A 496 -18.85 16.09 36.23
C SER A 496 -20.12 16.91 36.31
N ARG A 497 -20.91 16.90 35.24
CA ARG A 497 -22.21 17.64 35.19
C ARG A 497 -23.34 16.64 35.02
N PRO A 498 -24.44 16.75 35.82
CA PRO A 498 -25.61 15.89 35.63
C PRO A 498 -26.16 16.02 34.20
N GLY A 499 -26.29 14.90 33.49
CA GLY A 499 -26.80 14.86 32.11
C GLY A 499 -25.72 14.97 31.03
N VAL A 500 -24.47 15.27 31.39
CA VAL A 500 -23.31 15.23 30.48
C VAL A 500 -22.50 13.98 30.81
N HIS A 501 -22.13 13.21 29.79
CA HIS A 501 -21.52 11.90 30.02
C HIS A 501 -20.02 11.99 30.34
N ASN A 502 -19.26 12.79 29.59
CA ASN A 502 -17.81 12.84 29.75
C ASN A 502 -17.39 13.98 30.67
N PRO A 503 -16.72 13.65 31.82
CA PRO A 503 -16.15 14.66 32.70
C PRO A 503 -14.87 15.24 32.10
N ILE A 504 -14.54 16.45 32.54
CA ILE A 504 -13.27 17.11 32.26
C ILE A 504 -12.38 17.11 33.49
N LYS A 505 -11.05 17.09 33.26
CA LYS A 505 -10.02 16.90 34.29
C LYS A 505 -9.14 18.15 34.40
N SER A 506 -8.77 18.54 35.65
CA SER A 506 -7.80 19.61 35.86
C SER A 506 -6.36 19.15 35.60
N GLY A 507 -5.45 20.11 35.48
CA GLY A 507 -4.02 19.86 35.62
C GLY A 507 -3.66 19.31 37.00
N VAL A 508 -2.42 18.86 37.15
CA VAL A 508 -1.90 18.19 38.36
C VAL A 508 -1.19 19.21 39.27
N THR A 509 -1.51 19.16 40.56
CA THR A 509 -0.75 19.87 41.61
C THR A 509 0.09 18.86 42.41
N SER A 510 1.28 19.27 42.81
CA SER A 510 2.20 18.46 43.65
C SER A 510 2.15 18.97 45.08
N VAL A 511 1.69 18.14 46.02
CA VAL A 511 1.57 18.45 47.44
C VAL A 511 2.65 17.77 48.24
N ALA A 512 3.43 18.52 49.00
CA ALA A 512 4.48 17.95 49.83
C ALA A 512 3.87 17.53 51.21
N VAL A 513 3.73 16.26 51.47
CA VAL A 513 3.17 15.71 52.73
C VAL A 513 4.30 15.22 53.64
N SER A 514 4.41 15.82 54.84
CA SER A 514 5.30 15.41 55.93
C SER A 514 4.56 15.41 57.27
N ALA A 515 3.25 15.38 57.26
CA ALA A 515 2.34 15.50 58.40
C ALA A 515 2.12 14.17 59.15
N VAL A 516 2.39 13.03 58.53
CA VAL A 516 2.08 11.71 59.15
C VAL A 516 3.17 11.35 60.15
N VAL A 517 2.76 11.24 61.44
CA VAL A 517 3.68 10.82 62.49
C VAL A 517 3.88 9.31 62.47
N ILE A 518 5.09 8.91 62.23
CA ILE A 518 5.49 7.53 62.24
C ILE A 518 5.98 7.20 63.66
N THR A 519 5.28 6.36 64.41
CA THR A 519 5.73 5.84 65.68
C THR A 519 6.27 4.45 65.50
N ALA A 520 7.59 4.35 65.43
CA ALA A 520 8.26 3.07 65.30
C ALA A 520 8.19 2.29 66.63
N ASP A 521 8.17 0.98 66.54
CA ASP A 521 8.28 0.11 67.72
C ASP A 521 9.56 0.40 68.49
N PRO A 522 9.52 0.28 69.84
CA PRO A 522 10.68 0.60 70.67
C PRO A 522 11.83 -0.40 70.41
N VAL A 523 13.04 0.15 70.34
CA VAL A 523 14.26 -0.67 70.26
C VAL A 523 14.39 -1.58 71.49
N ASP A 524 14.93 -2.76 71.33
CA ASP A 524 15.17 -3.70 72.43
C ASP A 524 16.67 -3.93 72.64
N PHE A 525 17.03 -4.33 73.85
CA PHE A 525 18.41 -4.68 74.20
C PHE A 525 18.62 -6.22 74.10
N LEU A 526 19.60 -6.60 73.27
CA LEU A 526 19.84 -8.03 73.01
C LEU A 526 20.19 -8.82 74.26
N GLU A 527 21.00 -8.23 75.11
CA GLU A 527 21.55 -8.94 76.34
C GLU A 527 20.87 -8.48 77.63
N LYS A 528 19.56 -8.36 77.65
CA LYS A 528 18.80 -8.08 78.91
C LYS A 528 18.60 -9.35 79.75
N ASN A 529 18.60 -9.18 81.05
CA ASN A 529 18.28 -10.30 81.98
C ASN A 529 16.78 -10.64 81.94
N ALA A 530 16.37 -11.68 82.70
CA ALA A 530 14.98 -12.13 82.73
C ALA A 530 13.99 -11.07 83.24
N ASN A 531 14.45 -10.01 83.89
CA ASN A 531 13.66 -8.87 84.38
C ASN A 531 13.70 -7.69 83.42
N GLY A 532 14.28 -7.85 82.24
CA GLY A 532 14.38 -6.77 81.21
C GLY A 532 15.48 -5.73 81.51
N GLN A 533 16.42 -6.01 82.40
CA GLN A 533 17.44 -5.08 82.86
C GLN A 533 18.83 -5.39 82.27
N LEU A 534 19.60 -4.39 81.98
CA LEU A 534 21.03 -4.51 81.65
C LEU A 534 21.86 -4.63 82.94
N ASN A 535 22.80 -5.55 82.96
CA ASN A 535 23.73 -5.75 84.05
C ASN A 535 25.18 -5.83 83.52
N CYS A 536 26.13 -6.07 84.43
CA CYS A 536 27.55 -6.17 84.05
C CYS A 536 27.83 -7.28 83.03
N THR A 537 27.05 -8.37 83.05
CA THR A 537 27.17 -9.49 82.11
C THR A 537 26.67 -9.06 80.70
N SER A 538 25.55 -8.33 80.64
CA SER A 538 25.00 -7.74 79.41
C SER A 538 26.04 -6.89 78.70
N ILE A 539 26.79 -6.08 79.49
CA ILE A 539 27.81 -5.16 78.89
C ILE A 539 29.06 -5.95 78.46
N LYS A 540 29.46 -7.01 79.16
CA LYS A 540 30.65 -7.80 78.88
C LYS A 540 30.48 -8.71 77.64
N ASN A 541 29.26 -9.20 77.40
CA ASN A 541 28.99 -10.16 76.35
C ASN A 541 28.66 -9.53 74.99
N SER A 542 28.53 -8.21 74.96
CA SER A 542 27.96 -7.50 73.74
C SER A 542 28.84 -7.46 72.52
N LEU A 543 30.15 -7.58 72.58
CA LEU A 543 31.05 -7.69 71.42
C LEU A 543 32.38 -8.36 71.80
N PRO A 544 32.92 -9.33 71.07
CA PRO A 544 34.15 -10.07 71.40
C PRO A 544 35.43 -9.26 71.56
N HIS A 545 35.43 -7.94 71.13
CA HIS A 545 36.64 -7.11 71.08
C HIS A 545 36.44 -5.66 71.57
N ALA A 546 35.37 -5.37 72.34
CA ALA A 546 35.17 -4.01 72.85
C ALA A 546 35.84 -3.87 74.24
N ASP A 547 37.00 -3.22 74.29
CA ASP A 547 37.78 -2.91 75.48
C ASP A 547 37.03 -2.05 76.52
N ASN A 548 35.94 -1.38 76.06
CA ASN A 548 35.19 -0.40 76.87
C ASN A 548 33.74 -0.80 77.23
N GLY A 549 33.34 -2.03 76.99
CA GLY A 549 32.00 -2.49 77.22
C GLY A 549 30.96 -1.83 76.29
N ALA A 550 30.24 -2.63 75.53
CA ALA A 550 29.20 -2.12 74.58
C ALA A 550 27.84 -2.76 74.92
N VAL A 551 26.76 -2.14 74.57
CA VAL A 551 25.41 -2.66 74.63
C VAL A 551 24.89 -2.73 73.20
N GLN A 552 24.37 -3.87 72.79
CA GLN A 552 23.75 -4.09 71.51
C GLN A 552 22.25 -3.75 71.59
N LEU A 553 21.83 -2.95 70.64
CA LEU A 553 20.43 -2.63 70.45
C LEU A 553 19.91 -3.37 69.23
N VAL A 554 18.75 -3.91 69.33
CA VAL A 554 18.00 -4.44 68.17
C VAL A 554 16.98 -3.37 67.77
N VAL A 555 17.18 -2.83 66.58
CA VAL A 555 16.19 -1.97 65.97
C VAL A 555 15.16 -2.90 65.33
N PRO A 556 13.84 -2.70 65.57
CA PRO A 556 12.79 -3.46 64.89
C PRO A 556 12.93 -3.38 63.38
N ASP A 557 12.30 -4.32 62.66
CA ASP A 557 12.18 -4.27 61.21
C ASP A 557 11.41 -3.00 60.85
N LEU A 558 12.06 -2.12 60.07
CA LEU A 558 11.48 -0.84 59.66
C LEU A 558 10.76 -0.92 58.32
N SER A 559 10.76 -2.06 57.62
CA SER A 559 10.14 -2.25 56.32
C SER A 559 8.64 -1.93 56.32
N GLU A 560 7.95 -2.18 57.43
CA GLU A 560 6.53 -1.82 57.55
C GLU A 560 6.26 -0.32 57.53
N TYR A 561 7.28 0.50 57.80
CA TYR A 561 7.16 1.96 57.85
C TYR A 561 7.54 2.62 56.55
N GLU A 562 8.15 1.92 55.62
CA GLU A 562 8.53 2.45 54.30
C GLU A 562 7.31 2.92 53.49
N LYS A 563 6.13 2.35 53.75
CA LYS A 563 4.86 2.82 53.16
C LYS A 563 4.52 4.29 53.46
N TYR A 564 5.11 4.87 54.50
CA TYR A 564 4.89 6.27 54.89
C TYR A 564 5.96 7.22 54.32
N GLY A 565 6.92 6.71 53.56
CA GLY A 565 8.01 7.44 52.92
C GLY A 565 9.38 6.81 53.18
N PRO A 566 10.42 7.15 52.44
CA PRO A 566 11.74 6.58 52.58
C PRO A 566 12.35 6.93 53.96
N ILE A 567 12.78 5.91 54.69
CA ILE A 567 13.47 6.08 55.99
C ILE A 567 14.93 6.43 55.67
N THR A 568 15.36 7.65 55.98
CA THR A 568 16.73 8.11 55.75
C THR A 568 17.57 8.17 57.00
N GLU A 569 16.95 8.28 58.18
CA GLU A 569 17.61 8.39 59.48
C GLU A 569 16.75 7.79 60.59
N VAL A 570 17.41 7.10 61.53
CA VAL A 570 16.79 6.60 62.76
C VAL A 570 17.50 7.25 63.96
N GLU A 571 16.74 7.99 64.78
CA GLU A 571 17.26 8.53 66.05
C GLU A 571 16.82 7.67 67.24
N ILE A 572 17.78 7.05 67.89
CA ILE A 572 17.52 6.24 69.10
C ILE A 572 17.88 7.10 70.33
N THR A 573 16.91 7.23 71.22
CA THR A 573 17.11 7.95 72.50
C THR A 573 16.83 6.98 73.68
N TRP A 574 17.81 6.83 74.59
CA TRP A 574 17.55 6.15 75.85
C TRP A 574 18.01 6.91 77.06
N TRP A 575 17.54 6.51 78.23
CA TRP A 575 17.84 7.17 79.46
C TRP A 575 18.61 6.25 80.38
N ALA A 576 19.80 6.68 80.80
CA ALA A 576 20.56 5.99 81.87
C ALA A 576 20.35 6.74 83.19
N VAL A 577 20.18 6.01 84.29
CA VAL A 577 20.04 6.58 85.64
C VAL A 577 21.19 6.15 86.48
N LYS A 578 21.93 7.10 87.05
CA LYS A 578 23.01 6.89 87.95
C LYS A 578 22.86 7.81 89.14
N GLY A 579 22.72 7.17 90.39
CA GLY A 579 22.61 7.95 91.62
C GLY A 579 21.42 8.91 91.65
N GLY A 580 20.27 8.54 91.04
CA GLY A 580 19.08 9.39 90.98
C GLY A 580 19.08 10.46 89.89
N LYS A 581 20.18 10.57 89.15
CA LYS A 581 20.26 11.54 87.98
C LYS A 581 20.05 10.78 86.69
N LYS A 582 19.16 11.32 85.83
CA LYS A 582 18.92 10.82 84.48
C LYS A 582 19.91 11.46 83.49
N ALA A 583 20.52 10.63 82.70
CA ALA A 583 21.36 11.06 81.58
C ALA A 583 20.68 10.58 80.24
N LYS A 584 20.43 11.51 79.33
CA LYS A 584 19.89 11.20 78.01
C LYS A 584 21.04 10.86 77.06
N VAL A 585 20.94 9.75 76.42
CA VAL A 585 21.86 9.35 75.33
C VAL A 585 21.10 9.35 74.04
N LYS A 586 21.62 10.00 73.04
CA LYS A 586 21.10 10.07 71.67
C LYS A 586 22.11 9.47 70.71
N MET A 587 21.66 8.67 69.81
CA MET A 587 22.45 8.11 68.70
C MET A 587 21.63 8.23 67.42
N LYS A 588 22.27 8.66 66.35
CA LYS A 588 21.71 8.72 65.01
C LYS A 588 22.38 7.65 64.18
N CYS A 589 21.56 6.89 63.43
CA CYS A 589 22.00 5.89 62.48
C CYS A 589 21.41 6.27 61.12
N LEU A 590 22.23 6.23 60.08
CA LEU A 590 21.70 6.30 58.70
C LEU A 590 21.04 4.97 58.38
N ALA A 591 19.86 4.98 57.82
CA ALA A 591 19.12 3.81 57.44
C ALA A 591 19.63 3.22 56.11
#